data_ae14199bec99c558c164a613658d9300
#
_entry.id   ae14199bec99c558c164a613658d9300
#
_cell.length_a   1.000
_cell.length_b   1.000
_cell.length_c   1.000
_cell.angle_alpha   90.00
_cell.angle_beta   90.00
_cell.angle_gamma   90.00
#
_symmetry.space_group_name_H-M   'P 1'
#
loop_
_entity.id
_entity.type
_entity.pdbx_description
1 polymer ?
#
loop_
_entity_poly.entity_id
_entity_poly.type
_entity_poly.pdbx_seq_one_letter_code
_entity_poly.pdbx_strand_id
1 'polypeptide(L)'
;MKNSGLLVVVPLLIGPGFTLAEANPAPAGPVGVTLTPVLEATTTITGQPIRFPQGDNQFTAVIAEVAPGGQVGRHMHPMPLFVYMLEGTLSIEMEGHGTHTFSAGQGFAEVINTWHNGRNLGDKPVRFLIVFSGQKGVPNLIRP
;
A
#
# COMPACT_ATOMS: atom_id res chain seq x y z
N MET A 1 -1.62 -95.18 -20.35
CA MET A 1 -2.69 -94.28 -20.00
C MET A 1 -2.09 -92.88 -19.90
N LYS A 2 -2.31 -91.97 -20.92
CA LYS A 2 -1.73 -90.65 -21.00
C LYS A 2 -2.78 -89.64 -20.55
N ASN A 3 -2.59 -88.97 -19.42
CA ASN A 3 -3.41 -87.84 -19.03
C ASN A 3 -2.93 -86.57 -19.67
N SER A 4 -3.71 -86.02 -20.62
CA SER A 4 -3.49 -84.73 -21.21
C SER A 4 -4.19 -83.65 -20.32
N GLY A 5 -3.37 -82.89 -19.59
CA GLY A 5 -3.83 -81.72 -18.83
C GLY A 5 -4.09 -80.56 -19.77
N LEU A 6 -5.29 -80.04 -19.82
CA LEU A 6 -5.69 -78.84 -20.58
C LEU A 6 -5.26 -77.57 -19.82
N LEU A 7 -4.34 -76.86 -20.38
CA LEU A 7 -3.88 -75.58 -19.85
C LEU A 7 -4.89 -74.46 -20.28
N VAL A 8 -5.66 -73.93 -19.34
CA VAL A 8 -6.52 -72.79 -19.58
C VAL A 8 -5.73 -71.51 -19.37
N VAL A 9 -5.43 -70.82 -20.44
CA VAL A 9 -4.83 -69.46 -20.40
C VAL A 9 -5.96 -68.43 -20.24
N VAL A 10 -6.02 -67.79 -19.06
CA VAL A 10 -6.95 -66.68 -18.79
C VAL A 10 -6.25 -65.39 -19.26
N PRO A 11 -6.81 -64.60 -20.22
CA PRO A 11 -6.24 -63.31 -20.58
C PRO A 11 -6.42 -62.32 -19.47
N LEU A 12 -5.29 -61.73 -19.03
CA LEU A 12 -5.28 -60.61 -18.09
C LEU A 12 -5.75 -59.35 -18.82
N LEU A 13 -6.97 -58.88 -18.54
CA LEU A 13 -7.48 -57.61 -19.02
C LEU A 13 -6.72 -56.47 -18.29
N ILE A 14 -5.79 -55.85 -19.00
CA ILE A 14 -5.16 -54.59 -18.57
C ILE A 14 -6.20 -53.50 -18.74
N GLY A 15 -6.82 -53.06 -17.66
CA GLY A 15 -7.72 -51.91 -17.63
C GLY A 15 -6.98 -50.62 -17.95
N PRO A 16 -7.68 -49.58 -18.45
CA PRO A 16 -7.05 -48.29 -18.80
C PRO A 16 -6.35 -47.73 -17.55
N GLY A 17 -5.05 -47.48 -17.70
CA GLY A 17 -4.22 -46.90 -16.64
C GLY A 17 -4.81 -45.54 -16.22
N PHE A 18 -5.08 -45.41 -14.93
CA PHE A 18 -5.34 -44.11 -14.31
C PHE A 18 -4.05 -43.32 -14.39
N THR A 19 -3.99 -42.34 -15.30
CA THR A 19 -3.00 -41.27 -15.23
C THR A 19 -3.33 -40.41 -14.04
N LEU A 20 -2.53 -40.50 -12.99
CA LEU A 20 -2.56 -39.53 -11.90
C LEU A 20 -2.25 -38.17 -12.55
N ALA A 21 -3.23 -37.27 -12.57
CA ALA A 21 -2.98 -35.89 -12.93
C ALA A 21 -1.90 -35.37 -11.95
N GLU A 22 -0.72 -35.00 -12.49
CA GLU A 22 0.30 -34.31 -11.69
C GLU A 22 -0.37 -33.05 -11.14
N ALA A 23 -0.50 -32.98 -9.82
CA ALA A 23 -0.95 -31.78 -9.15
C ALA A 23 0.07 -30.68 -9.49
N ASN A 24 -0.39 -29.62 -10.12
CA ASN A 24 0.43 -28.42 -10.31
C ASN A 24 0.98 -28.00 -8.95
N PRO A 25 2.29 -27.89 -8.77
CA PRO A 25 2.85 -27.44 -7.51
C PRO A 25 2.25 -26.08 -7.18
N ALA A 26 1.78 -25.91 -5.94
CA ALA A 26 1.30 -24.62 -5.46
C ALA A 26 2.39 -23.55 -5.75
N PRO A 27 2.01 -22.33 -6.19
CA PRO A 27 2.99 -21.28 -6.47
C PRO A 27 3.85 -21.07 -5.22
N ALA A 28 5.16 -21.08 -5.40
CA ALA A 28 6.09 -20.83 -4.31
C ALA A 28 5.81 -19.44 -3.71
N GLY A 29 5.58 -19.39 -2.40
CA GLY A 29 5.43 -18.12 -1.68
C GLY A 29 6.70 -17.27 -1.79
N PRO A 30 6.65 -16.01 -1.30
CA PRO A 30 7.80 -15.12 -1.37
C PRO A 30 9.01 -15.73 -0.64
N VAL A 31 10.17 -15.70 -1.29
CA VAL A 31 11.45 -16.19 -0.74
C VAL A 31 12.39 -15.01 -0.57
N GLY A 32 12.93 -14.82 0.65
CA GLY A 32 13.87 -13.72 0.93
C GLY A 32 13.20 -12.34 0.96
N VAL A 33 11.88 -12.26 1.15
CA VAL A 33 11.11 -11.00 1.25
C VAL A 33 10.72 -10.77 2.70
N THR A 34 11.06 -9.58 3.20
CA THR A 34 10.58 -9.07 4.50
C THR A 34 9.59 -7.93 4.23
N LEU A 35 8.40 -8.00 4.80
CA LEU A 35 7.38 -6.96 4.70
C LEU A 35 7.29 -6.25 6.07
N THR A 36 7.56 -4.94 6.07
CA THR A 36 7.42 -4.09 7.26
C THR A 36 6.25 -3.15 7.03
N PRO A 37 5.12 -3.31 7.73
CA PRO A 37 4.02 -2.38 7.64
C PRO A 37 4.45 -0.98 8.10
N VAL A 38 4.08 0.05 7.34
CA VAL A 38 4.37 1.45 7.68
C VAL A 38 3.11 2.24 8.04
N LEU A 39 1.93 1.77 7.61
CA LEU A 39 0.63 2.31 7.99
C LEU A 39 -0.47 1.29 7.69
N GLU A 40 -1.41 1.17 8.62
CA GLU A 40 -2.74 0.60 8.39
C GLU A 40 -3.74 1.57 9.04
N ALA A 41 -4.61 2.20 8.25
CA ALA A 41 -5.52 3.22 8.74
C ALA A 41 -6.85 3.25 7.98
N THR A 42 -7.94 3.45 8.72
CA THR A 42 -9.28 3.71 8.20
C THR A 42 -9.71 5.16 8.43
N THR A 43 -8.90 5.90 9.18
CA THR A 43 -9.10 7.33 9.49
C THR A 43 -7.81 8.11 9.28
N THR A 44 -7.95 9.42 9.09
CA THR A 44 -6.83 10.37 9.11
C THR A 44 -6.27 10.54 10.52
N ILE A 45 -5.15 11.27 10.65
CA ILE A 45 -4.54 11.62 11.94
C ILE A 45 -5.46 12.42 12.88
N THR A 46 -6.54 12.99 12.38
CA THR A 46 -7.56 13.71 13.16
C THR A 46 -8.87 12.93 13.33
N GLY A 47 -8.89 11.63 12.93
CA GLY A 47 -10.05 10.76 13.10
C GLY A 47 -11.11 10.87 12.00
N GLN A 48 -10.88 11.62 10.93
CA GLN A 48 -11.80 11.69 9.79
C GLN A 48 -11.81 10.35 9.04
N PRO A 49 -12.96 9.74 8.71
CA PRO A 49 -13.02 8.51 7.94
C PRO A 49 -12.38 8.69 6.55
N ILE A 50 -11.50 7.77 6.16
CA ILE A 50 -10.92 7.75 4.82
C ILE A 50 -11.98 7.23 3.85
N ARG A 51 -12.33 8.04 2.85
CA ARG A 51 -13.24 7.68 1.76
C ARG A 51 -12.57 8.01 0.44
N PHE A 52 -12.43 6.99 -0.41
CA PHE A 52 -11.85 7.18 -1.74
C PHE A 52 -12.87 7.82 -2.68
N PRO A 53 -12.44 8.69 -3.60
CA PRO A 53 -13.32 9.30 -4.60
C PRO A 53 -14.05 8.24 -5.44
N GLN A 54 -15.24 8.58 -5.93
CA GLN A 54 -15.97 7.77 -6.92
C GLN A 54 -15.68 8.30 -8.33
N GLY A 55 -15.44 7.41 -9.30
CA GLY A 55 -15.20 7.79 -10.72
C GLY A 55 -13.78 7.48 -11.18
N ASP A 56 -13.20 8.34 -12.02
CA ASP A 56 -11.88 8.15 -12.63
C ASP A 56 -10.75 8.41 -11.60
N ASN A 57 -10.46 7.40 -10.81
CA ASN A 57 -9.46 7.50 -9.75
C ASN A 57 -8.05 7.60 -10.32
N GLN A 58 -7.21 8.39 -9.67
CA GLN A 58 -5.82 8.61 -10.06
C GLN A 58 -4.93 8.64 -8.83
N PHE A 59 -3.84 7.87 -8.84
CA PHE A 59 -2.74 8.07 -7.91
C PHE A 59 -1.77 9.13 -8.46
N THR A 60 -1.37 10.06 -7.59
CA THR A 60 -0.27 10.96 -7.87
C THR A 60 0.74 10.83 -6.73
N ALA A 61 1.95 10.39 -7.05
CA ALA A 61 3.02 10.25 -6.07
C ALA A 61 4.09 11.29 -6.32
N VAL A 62 4.50 11.98 -5.26
CA VAL A 62 5.58 12.98 -5.30
C VAL A 62 6.50 12.82 -4.09
N ILE A 63 7.77 13.15 -4.26
CA ILE A 63 8.69 13.36 -3.14
C ILE A 63 8.79 14.87 -2.93
N ALA A 64 8.43 15.32 -1.73
CA ALA A 64 8.60 16.70 -1.31
C ALA A 64 9.87 16.83 -0.48
N GLU A 65 10.54 17.98 -0.62
CA GLU A 65 11.68 18.36 0.20
C GLU A 65 11.45 19.77 0.75
N VAL A 66 11.64 19.93 2.06
CA VAL A 66 11.50 21.20 2.77
C VAL A 66 12.84 21.53 3.40
N ALA A 67 13.47 22.61 2.93
CA ALA A 67 14.73 23.10 3.47
C ALA A 67 14.62 23.47 4.96
N PRO A 68 15.73 23.56 5.70
CA PRO A 68 15.74 24.07 7.08
C PRO A 68 15.01 25.42 7.22
N GLY A 69 14.10 25.53 8.18
CA GLY A 69 13.26 26.72 8.37
C GLY A 69 12.16 26.93 7.31
N GLY A 70 12.09 26.05 6.30
CA GLY A 70 11.10 26.11 5.23
C GLY A 70 9.71 25.63 5.64
N GLN A 71 8.75 25.87 4.77
CA GLN A 71 7.35 25.46 4.95
C GLN A 71 6.66 25.14 3.63
N VAL A 72 5.66 24.26 3.67
CA VAL A 72 4.81 23.95 2.52
C VAL A 72 3.88 25.12 2.17
N GLY A 73 3.52 25.91 3.17
CA GLY A 73 2.52 26.98 3.11
C GLY A 73 1.11 26.46 3.42
N ARG A 74 0.21 27.38 3.80
CA ARG A 74 -1.17 27.03 4.15
C ARG A 74 -1.90 26.46 2.93
N HIS A 75 -2.47 25.26 3.10
CA HIS A 75 -3.20 24.54 2.05
C HIS A 75 -4.14 23.51 2.66
N MET A 76 -4.96 22.88 1.83
CA MET A 76 -5.77 21.70 2.20
C MET A 76 -5.83 20.71 1.04
N HIS A 77 -6.17 19.47 1.35
CA HIS A 77 -6.39 18.39 0.38
C HIS A 77 -7.87 18.00 0.34
N PRO A 78 -8.52 17.98 -0.84
CA PRO A 78 -9.93 17.59 -0.95
C PRO A 78 -10.14 16.08 -0.96
N MET A 79 -9.07 15.28 -0.90
CA MET A 79 -9.09 13.83 -1.02
C MET A 79 -8.05 13.16 -0.13
N PRO A 80 -8.20 11.85 0.15
CA PRO A 80 -7.25 11.11 0.97
C PRO A 80 -5.85 11.07 0.36
N LEU A 81 -4.86 11.15 1.23
CA LEU A 81 -3.47 10.97 0.88
C LEU A 81 -2.73 10.23 1.97
N PHE A 82 -1.72 9.50 1.55
CA PHE A 82 -0.74 8.85 2.40
C PHE A 82 0.57 9.61 2.35
N VAL A 83 1.17 9.83 3.51
CA VAL A 83 2.50 10.43 3.63
C VAL A 83 3.42 9.44 4.33
N TYR A 84 4.65 9.31 3.82
CA TYR A 84 5.71 8.54 4.45
C TYR A 84 6.98 9.38 4.58
N MET A 85 7.44 9.53 5.82
CA MET A 85 8.63 10.32 6.12
C MET A 85 9.90 9.55 5.75
N LEU A 86 10.66 10.08 4.79
CA LEU A 86 11.91 9.49 4.33
C LEU A 86 13.10 10.00 5.15
N GLU A 87 13.09 11.29 5.52
CA GLU A 87 14.20 11.94 6.21
C GLU A 87 13.71 13.12 7.04
N GLY A 88 14.33 13.33 8.21
CA GLY A 88 14.05 14.48 9.08
C GLY A 88 12.72 14.37 9.83
N THR A 89 12.24 15.54 10.29
CA THR A 89 11.02 15.66 11.08
C THR A 89 10.19 16.84 10.59
N LEU A 90 8.93 16.56 10.21
CA LEU A 90 7.95 17.54 9.75
C LEU A 90 6.98 17.87 10.89
N SER A 91 6.74 19.16 11.12
CA SER A 91 5.72 19.65 12.04
C SER A 91 4.54 20.17 11.25
N ILE A 92 3.33 19.62 11.46
CA ILE A 92 2.11 19.98 10.74
C ILE A 92 1.14 20.65 11.69
N GLU A 93 0.90 21.94 11.47
CA GLU A 93 -0.10 22.73 12.18
C GLU A 93 -1.43 22.66 11.43
N MET A 94 -2.52 22.24 12.10
CA MET A 94 -3.85 22.02 11.51
C MET A 94 -4.90 22.85 12.22
N GLU A 95 -5.73 23.56 11.47
CA GLU A 95 -6.82 24.36 12.03
C GLU A 95 -7.79 23.49 12.85
N GLY A 96 -8.02 23.90 14.10
CA GLY A 96 -8.89 23.19 15.03
C GLY A 96 -8.33 21.90 15.62
N HIS A 97 -7.12 21.47 15.22
CA HIS A 97 -6.54 20.18 15.64
C HIS A 97 -5.12 20.29 16.23
N GLY A 98 -4.57 21.51 16.32
CA GLY A 98 -3.24 21.74 16.88
C GLY A 98 -2.11 21.30 15.96
N THR A 99 -0.97 20.93 16.55
CA THR A 99 0.26 20.59 15.82
C THR A 99 0.61 19.12 16.06
N HIS A 100 0.89 18.41 14.98
CA HIS A 100 1.40 17.04 14.98
C HIS A 100 2.78 16.99 14.35
N THR A 101 3.62 16.10 14.84
CA THR A 101 5.01 15.96 14.39
C THR A 101 5.29 14.54 13.94
N PHE A 102 5.92 14.39 12.77
CA PHE A 102 6.24 13.09 12.17
C PHE A 102 7.72 13.05 11.81
N SER A 103 8.38 11.94 12.16
CA SER A 103 9.81 11.71 11.90
C SER A 103 10.03 10.61 10.86
N ALA A 104 11.25 10.54 10.31
CA ALA A 104 11.66 9.50 9.37
C ALA A 104 11.22 8.10 9.81
N GLY A 105 10.69 7.30 8.87
CA GLY A 105 10.13 5.96 9.08
C GLY A 105 8.65 5.93 9.49
N GLN A 106 8.02 7.07 9.77
CA GLN A 106 6.61 7.14 10.11
C GLN A 106 5.74 7.37 8.86
N GLY A 107 4.64 6.60 8.77
CA GLY A 107 3.59 6.78 7.78
C GLY A 107 2.31 7.30 8.43
N PHE A 108 1.56 8.15 7.74
CA PHE A 108 0.27 8.65 8.22
C PHE A 108 -0.68 8.99 7.07
N ALA A 109 -1.99 8.96 7.37
CA ALA A 109 -3.03 9.50 6.50
C ALA A 109 -3.32 10.94 6.94
N GLU A 110 -3.04 11.90 6.06
CA GLU A 110 -3.17 13.33 6.37
C GLU A 110 -4.64 13.76 6.38
N VAL A 111 -4.90 14.93 6.96
CA VAL A 111 -6.24 15.52 7.09
C VAL A 111 -6.86 15.86 5.73
N ILE A 112 -8.19 15.74 5.64
CA ILE A 112 -8.97 16.05 4.44
C ILE A 112 -9.80 17.31 4.71
N ASN A 113 -9.86 18.23 3.73
CA ASN A 113 -10.64 19.48 3.79
C ASN A 113 -10.37 20.33 5.06
N THR A 114 -9.17 20.22 5.61
CA THR A 114 -8.72 20.97 6.77
C THR A 114 -7.50 21.79 6.38
N TRP A 115 -7.55 23.08 6.64
CA TRP A 115 -6.40 23.96 6.40
C TRP A 115 -5.24 23.60 7.32
N HIS A 116 -4.07 23.43 6.74
CA HIS A 116 -2.86 23.07 7.47
C HIS A 116 -1.60 23.62 6.80
N ASN A 117 -0.48 23.56 7.54
CA ASN A 117 0.83 23.95 7.06
C ASN A 117 1.91 23.05 7.66
N GLY A 118 2.67 22.39 6.79
CA GLY A 118 3.85 21.61 7.18
C GLY A 118 5.08 22.50 7.25
N ARG A 119 5.85 22.40 8.35
CA ARG A 119 7.06 23.17 8.61
C ARG A 119 8.24 22.27 8.95
N ASN A 120 9.40 22.62 8.44
CA ASN A 120 10.67 22.08 8.90
C ASN A 120 11.26 23.04 9.97
N LEU A 121 11.18 22.65 11.21
CA LEU A 121 11.71 23.42 12.35
C LEU A 121 13.15 23.01 12.71
N GLY A 122 13.73 22.04 11.99
CA GLY A 122 15.08 21.54 12.20
C GLY A 122 16.14 22.27 11.37
N ASP A 123 17.37 21.79 11.48
CA ASP A 123 18.57 22.32 10.81
C ASP A 123 19.00 21.52 9.57
N LYS A 124 18.28 20.43 9.25
CA LYS A 124 18.50 19.58 8.08
C LYS A 124 17.26 19.53 7.20
N PRO A 125 17.39 19.22 5.90
CA PRO A 125 16.23 19.01 5.03
C PRO A 125 15.30 17.92 5.55
N VAL A 126 14.01 18.09 5.32
CA VAL A 126 12.97 17.08 5.54
C VAL A 126 12.48 16.59 4.20
N ARG A 127 12.45 15.26 4.02
CA ARG A 127 11.98 14.63 2.78
C ARG A 127 10.87 13.63 3.09
N PHE A 128 9.85 13.62 2.29
CA PHE A 128 8.73 12.71 2.45
C PHE A 128 8.07 12.38 1.12
N LEU A 129 7.60 11.14 1.01
CA LEU A 129 6.75 10.66 -0.08
C LEU A 129 5.30 11.01 0.23
N ILE A 130 4.59 11.58 -0.73
CA ILE A 130 3.15 11.79 -0.68
C ILE A 130 2.52 10.97 -1.79
N VAL A 131 1.46 10.22 -1.47
CA VAL A 131 0.63 9.51 -2.44
C VAL A 131 -0.81 10.00 -2.31
N PHE A 132 -1.24 10.80 -3.25
CA PHE A 132 -2.61 11.28 -3.35
C PHE A 132 -3.49 10.20 -3.97
N SER A 133 -4.58 9.85 -3.30
CA SER A 133 -5.63 8.98 -3.84
C SER A 133 -6.74 9.85 -4.41
N GLY A 134 -6.41 10.52 -5.51
CA GLY A 134 -7.21 11.56 -6.11
C GLY A 134 -8.10 11.10 -7.25
N GLN A 135 -8.60 12.07 -8.00
CA GLN A 135 -9.45 11.89 -9.15
C GLN A 135 -8.92 12.71 -10.32
N LYS A 136 -8.96 12.15 -11.54
CA LYS A 136 -8.49 12.81 -12.74
C LYS A 136 -9.18 14.16 -12.93
N GLY A 137 -8.38 15.20 -13.13
CA GLY A 137 -8.87 16.57 -13.32
C GLY A 137 -9.24 17.32 -12.04
N VAL A 138 -9.14 16.71 -10.87
CA VAL A 138 -9.35 17.37 -9.57
C VAL A 138 -8.00 17.72 -8.96
N PRO A 139 -7.79 18.96 -8.49
CA PRO A 139 -6.55 19.35 -7.85
C PRO A 139 -6.28 18.55 -6.56
N ASN A 140 -5.05 18.06 -6.40
CA ASN A 140 -4.63 17.35 -5.18
C ASN A 140 -4.42 18.30 -3.98
N LEU A 141 -4.31 19.61 -4.25
CA LEU A 141 -4.00 20.63 -3.25
C LEU A 141 -4.74 21.93 -3.61
N ILE A 142 -5.34 22.56 -2.61
CA ILE A 142 -6.03 23.84 -2.69
C ILE A 142 -5.28 24.85 -1.82
N ARG A 143 -5.02 26.04 -2.34
CA ARG A 143 -4.45 27.16 -1.59
C ARG A 143 -5.52 28.22 -1.32
N PRO A 144 -5.35 29.08 -0.27
CA PRO A 144 -6.26 30.19 -0.01
C PRO A 144 -6.36 31.16 -1.16
#